data_4462cb5143b73047bfcccbebc86fc4b5
#
_entry.id   4462cb5143b73047bfcccbebc86fc4b5
#
_cell.length_a   1.000
_cell.length_b   1.000
_cell.length_c   1.000
_cell.angle_alpha   90.00
_cell.angle_beta   90.00
_cell.angle_gamma   90.00
#
_symmetry.space_group_name_H-M   'P 1'
#
loop_
_entity.id
_entity.type
_entity.pdbx_description
1 polymer ?
#
loop_
_entity_poly.entity_id
_entity_poly.type
_entity_poly.pdbx_seq_one_letter_code
_entity_poly.pdbx_strand_id
1 'polypeptide(L)'
;SNSNICFAARYPGALGNALKVAFCANTNAVSFASWTYAPYFDRAPGTSNYVSSAFGNSTANDEMHIAIIDATGAITGTPNTVIERFPNVSKASNAKDESGNSIYYRDVLYNNSRWAYVMGHNSASWGTAADATSAYVGETSNGIQFVQGTDAAPTDANVITAYAQFAASENVDVSLVMTGGHSAAVACNVMGIAGTRRDCIAFLSPTLANVQAADPTTAIVNYRNNGLSNVSNSFAVMDSNWKYMYDKYNDIYRWIPCNGDVAGLCAQTDRCLLYT
;
A
#
# COMPACT_ATOMS: atom_id res chain seq x y z
N SER A 1 -2.72 -16.61 19.95
CA SER A 1 -2.36 -16.55 18.53
C SER A 1 -3.52 -17.12 17.72
N ASN A 2 -4.29 -16.24 17.09
CA ASN A 2 -5.31 -16.67 16.13
C ASN A 2 -4.56 -17.18 14.89
N SER A 3 -4.50 -18.48 14.72
CA SER A 3 -3.88 -19.16 13.59
C SER A 3 -4.65 -19.03 12.27
N ASN A 4 -5.65 -18.16 12.21
CA ASN A 4 -6.58 -18.00 11.09
C ASN A 4 -6.57 -16.61 10.48
N ILE A 5 -5.41 -15.94 10.43
CA ILE A 5 -5.30 -14.67 9.73
C ILE A 5 -5.21 -14.95 8.22
N CYS A 6 -6.36 -14.88 7.54
CA CYS A 6 -6.43 -15.08 6.10
C CYS A 6 -6.23 -13.80 5.30
N PHE A 7 -6.40 -12.63 5.92
CA PHE A 7 -6.42 -11.35 5.22
C PHE A 7 -5.49 -10.34 5.90
N ALA A 8 -4.92 -9.44 5.09
CA ALA A 8 -4.17 -8.29 5.56
C ALA A 8 -4.60 -7.03 4.82
N ALA A 9 -4.51 -5.87 5.47
CA ALA A 9 -4.74 -4.59 4.81
C ALA A 9 -3.65 -4.33 3.75
N ARG A 10 -4.03 -3.75 2.62
CA ARG A 10 -3.08 -3.34 1.57
C ARG A 10 -2.16 -2.23 2.03
N TYR A 11 -2.66 -1.36 2.90
CA TYR A 11 -1.91 -0.22 3.40
C TYR A 11 -1.46 -0.51 4.83
N PRO A 12 -0.15 -0.48 5.09
CA PRO A 12 0.36 -0.63 6.46
C PRO A 12 -0.05 0.58 7.31
N GLY A 13 -0.15 0.37 8.61
CA GLY A 13 -0.44 1.43 9.57
C GLY A 13 -1.76 1.26 10.32
N ALA A 14 -2.08 2.22 11.18
CA ALA A 14 -3.27 2.19 12.03
C ALA A 14 -4.59 2.23 11.26
N LEU A 15 -4.59 2.84 10.06
CA LEU A 15 -5.79 2.91 9.21
C LEU A 15 -6.31 1.51 8.84
N GLY A 16 -5.41 0.53 8.69
CA GLY A 16 -5.80 -0.86 8.43
C GLY A 16 -6.72 -1.45 9.51
N ASN A 17 -6.63 -0.98 10.74
CA ASN A 17 -7.50 -1.43 11.84
C ASN A 17 -8.97 -1.00 11.67
N ALA A 18 -9.23 -0.01 10.81
CA ALA A 18 -10.59 0.39 10.47
C ALA A 18 -11.30 -0.62 9.55
N LEU A 19 -10.56 -1.50 8.90
CA LEU A 19 -11.11 -2.46 7.96
C LEU A 19 -11.61 -3.72 8.67
N LYS A 20 -12.65 -4.30 8.08
CA LYS A 20 -13.20 -5.61 8.44
C LYS A 20 -13.49 -6.39 7.16
N VAL A 21 -13.21 -7.68 7.16
CA VAL A 21 -13.59 -8.61 6.09
C VAL A 21 -14.65 -9.57 6.60
N ALA A 22 -15.73 -9.65 5.87
CA ALA A 22 -16.78 -10.65 6.09
C ALA A 22 -16.91 -11.53 4.85
N PHE A 23 -17.09 -12.83 5.06
CA PHE A 23 -17.31 -13.77 3.97
C PHE A 23 -18.39 -14.77 4.33
N CYS A 24 -19.12 -15.21 3.33
CA CYS A 24 -20.19 -16.18 3.44
C CYS A 24 -20.06 -17.24 2.35
N ALA A 25 -19.96 -18.49 2.72
CA ALA A 25 -20.00 -19.62 1.80
C ALA A 25 -21.29 -20.45 1.92
N ASN A 26 -22.28 -19.92 2.66
CA ASN A 26 -23.60 -20.53 2.86
C ASN A 26 -23.53 -21.97 3.41
N THR A 27 -22.66 -22.17 4.38
CA THR A 27 -22.55 -23.45 5.09
C THR A 27 -23.52 -23.53 6.27
N ASN A 28 -23.48 -24.66 6.99
CA ASN A 28 -24.28 -24.84 8.20
C ASN A 28 -23.87 -23.91 9.36
N ALA A 29 -22.67 -23.30 9.31
CA ALA A 29 -22.17 -22.39 10.35
C ALA A 29 -22.82 -21.00 10.27
N VAL A 30 -22.94 -20.46 9.05
CA VAL A 30 -23.64 -19.19 8.78
C VAL A 30 -24.40 -19.36 7.47
N SER A 31 -25.73 -19.37 7.54
CA SER A 31 -26.54 -19.33 6.33
C SER A 31 -26.53 -17.96 5.70
N PHE A 32 -26.65 -17.87 4.40
CA PHE A 32 -26.71 -16.59 3.69
C PHE A 32 -27.80 -15.67 4.25
N ALA A 33 -28.97 -16.21 4.58
CA ALA A 33 -30.10 -15.46 5.11
C ALA A 33 -29.80 -14.79 6.48
N SER A 34 -28.89 -15.35 7.27
CA SER A 34 -28.49 -14.82 8.57
C SER A 34 -27.20 -13.99 8.53
N TRP A 35 -26.57 -13.89 7.36
CA TRP A 35 -25.37 -13.13 7.19
C TRP A 35 -25.65 -11.62 7.12
N THR A 36 -24.98 -10.83 7.94
CA THR A 36 -25.22 -9.39 8.08
C THR A 36 -25.17 -8.64 6.74
N TYR A 37 -24.34 -9.11 5.83
CA TYR A 37 -24.10 -8.44 4.54
C TYR A 37 -24.86 -9.06 3.37
N ALA A 38 -25.77 -10.02 3.63
CA ALA A 38 -26.59 -10.62 2.59
C ALA A 38 -27.34 -9.61 1.69
N PRO A 39 -27.87 -8.47 2.20
CA PRO A 39 -28.57 -7.50 1.36
C PRO A 39 -27.71 -6.85 0.26
N TYR A 40 -26.39 -7.01 0.30
CA TYR A 40 -25.47 -6.49 -0.72
C TYR A 40 -25.22 -7.47 -1.86
N PHE A 41 -25.84 -8.66 -1.83
CA PHE A 41 -25.63 -9.73 -2.81
C PHE A 41 -26.98 -10.29 -3.28
N ASP A 42 -27.06 -10.66 -4.57
CA ASP A 42 -28.32 -11.01 -5.22
C ASP A 42 -28.80 -12.42 -4.89
N ARG A 43 -27.91 -13.36 -4.58
CA ARG A 43 -28.21 -14.76 -4.29
C ARG A 43 -27.25 -15.35 -3.27
N ALA A 44 -27.60 -16.46 -2.69
CA ALA A 44 -26.65 -17.25 -1.89
C ALA A 44 -25.52 -17.83 -2.77
N PRO A 45 -24.30 -17.93 -2.25
CA PRO A 45 -23.23 -18.65 -2.95
C PRO A 45 -23.55 -20.15 -3.01
N GLY A 46 -23.07 -20.81 -4.05
CA GLY A 46 -23.32 -22.21 -4.30
C GLY A 46 -22.14 -22.91 -4.97
N THR A 47 -22.41 -23.66 -6.02
CA THR A 47 -21.36 -24.28 -6.83
C THR A 47 -21.19 -23.50 -8.13
N SER A 48 -19.96 -23.17 -8.48
CA SER A 48 -19.66 -22.47 -9.72
C SER A 48 -19.94 -23.31 -10.96
N ASN A 49 -20.26 -22.66 -12.06
CA ASN A 49 -20.45 -23.33 -13.36
C ASN A 49 -19.20 -24.11 -13.77
N TYR A 50 -18.02 -23.59 -13.45
CA TYR A 50 -16.75 -24.27 -13.76
C TYR A 50 -16.65 -25.61 -13.04
N VAL A 51 -16.86 -25.63 -11.73
CA VAL A 51 -16.76 -26.87 -10.93
C VAL A 51 -17.86 -27.86 -11.30
N SER A 52 -19.07 -27.38 -11.50
CA SER A 52 -20.20 -28.24 -11.84
C SER A 52 -20.07 -28.86 -13.23
N SER A 53 -19.64 -28.11 -14.26
CA SER A 53 -19.56 -28.59 -15.63
C SER A 53 -18.23 -29.26 -15.98
N ALA A 54 -17.09 -28.74 -15.51
CA ALA A 54 -15.80 -29.29 -15.85
C ALA A 54 -15.44 -30.53 -15.02
N PHE A 55 -15.95 -30.63 -13.77
CA PHE A 55 -15.62 -31.73 -12.85
C PHE A 55 -16.85 -32.57 -12.44
N GLY A 56 -18.05 -32.25 -12.95
CA GLY A 56 -19.24 -32.99 -12.66
C GLY A 56 -19.73 -32.94 -11.20
N ASN A 57 -19.21 -32.02 -10.40
CA ASN A 57 -19.52 -31.88 -8.98
C ASN A 57 -20.46 -30.71 -8.72
N SER A 58 -21.76 -30.94 -8.86
CA SER A 58 -22.79 -29.91 -8.65
C SER A 58 -23.04 -29.56 -7.18
N THR A 59 -22.42 -30.26 -6.23
CA THR A 59 -22.58 -30.09 -4.78
C THR A 59 -21.33 -29.62 -4.08
N ALA A 60 -20.31 -29.15 -4.82
CA ALA A 60 -19.02 -28.73 -4.26
C ALA A 60 -19.13 -27.52 -3.35
N ASN A 61 -20.12 -26.62 -3.57
CA ASN A 61 -20.29 -25.37 -2.83
C ASN A 61 -18.99 -24.57 -2.74
N ASP A 62 -18.32 -24.45 -3.87
CA ASP A 62 -17.02 -23.78 -3.98
C ASP A 62 -17.14 -22.26 -3.97
N GLU A 63 -18.29 -21.70 -4.29
CA GLU A 63 -18.51 -20.26 -4.27
C GLU A 63 -18.56 -19.70 -2.84
N MET A 64 -18.18 -18.45 -2.73
CA MET A 64 -18.39 -17.61 -1.54
C MET A 64 -18.55 -16.15 -1.92
N HIS A 65 -19.16 -15.38 -1.03
CA HIS A 65 -19.19 -13.92 -1.10
C HIS A 65 -18.17 -13.32 -0.13
N ILE A 66 -17.51 -12.24 -0.54
CA ILE A 66 -16.62 -11.49 0.32
C ILE A 66 -17.04 -10.01 0.30
N ALA A 67 -17.16 -9.42 1.48
CA ALA A 67 -17.37 -8.00 1.67
C ALA A 67 -16.20 -7.41 2.46
N ILE A 68 -15.71 -6.25 2.03
CA ILE A 68 -14.76 -5.43 2.78
C ILE A 68 -15.50 -4.22 3.31
N ILE A 69 -15.37 -3.97 4.60
CA ILE A 69 -16.19 -3.04 5.36
C ILE A 69 -15.27 -2.04 6.07
N ASP A 70 -15.65 -0.77 6.06
CA ASP A 70 -15.13 0.25 6.96
C ASP A 70 -15.82 0.12 8.31
N ALA A 71 -15.20 -0.60 9.23
CA ALA A 71 -15.82 -0.91 10.52
C ALA A 71 -15.98 0.31 11.42
N THR A 72 -15.06 1.27 11.33
CA THR A 72 -15.00 2.43 12.23
C THR A 72 -15.50 3.72 11.61
N GLY A 73 -15.63 3.78 10.29
CA GLY A 73 -15.94 5.00 9.55
C GLY A 73 -14.73 5.88 9.26
N ALA A 74 -13.52 5.42 9.55
CA ALA A 74 -12.31 6.22 9.33
C ALA A 74 -12.00 6.46 7.84
N ILE A 75 -12.57 5.66 6.96
CA ILE A 75 -12.36 5.74 5.50
C ILE A 75 -13.50 6.47 4.82
N THR A 76 -14.74 6.12 5.15
CA THR A 76 -15.96 6.63 4.48
C THR A 76 -16.67 7.72 5.26
N GLY A 77 -16.31 7.94 6.53
CA GLY A 77 -17.04 8.81 7.46
C GLY A 77 -18.21 8.13 8.16
N THR A 78 -18.61 6.92 7.73
CA THR A 78 -19.76 6.20 8.31
C THR A 78 -19.34 4.78 8.71
N PRO A 79 -19.44 4.42 10.00
CA PRO A 79 -19.10 3.07 10.47
C PRO A 79 -19.95 1.98 9.82
N ASN A 80 -19.34 0.81 9.65
CA ASN A 80 -19.94 -0.40 9.05
C ASN A 80 -20.40 -0.25 7.59
N THR A 81 -19.83 0.71 6.85
CA THR A 81 -20.08 0.87 5.42
C THR A 81 -19.35 -0.22 4.61
N VAL A 82 -20.05 -0.93 3.74
CA VAL A 82 -19.44 -1.86 2.77
C VAL A 82 -18.75 -1.04 1.68
N ILE A 83 -17.42 -1.19 1.55
CA ILE A 83 -16.61 -0.45 0.60
C ILE A 83 -16.26 -1.25 -0.65
N GLU A 84 -16.14 -2.58 -0.51
CA GLU A 84 -15.95 -3.48 -1.66
C GLU A 84 -16.77 -4.76 -1.45
N ARG A 85 -17.20 -5.35 -2.56
CA ARG A 85 -17.91 -6.62 -2.58
C ARG A 85 -17.41 -7.50 -3.73
N PHE A 86 -17.24 -8.78 -3.44
CA PHE A 86 -16.80 -9.78 -4.39
C PHE A 86 -17.79 -10.93 -4.38
N PRO A 87 -18.78 -10.91 -5.30
CA PRO A 87 -19.80 -11.97 -5.36
C PRO A 87 -19.26 -13.22 -6.05
N ASN A 88 -19.71 -14.38 -5.60
CA ASN A 88 -19.53 -15.69 -6.26
C ASN A 88 -18.08 -16.02 -6.63
N VAL A 89 -17.13 -15.60 -5.80
CA VAL A 89 -15.73 -16.00 -5.98
C VAL A 89 -15.55 -17.45 -5.51
N SER A 90 -14.68 -18.20 -6.19
CA SER A 90 -14.48 -19.62 -5.90
C SER A 90 -13.33 -19.86 -4.91
N LYS A 91 -13.47 -20.85 -4.06
CA LYS A 91 -12.41 -21.39 -3.21
C LYS A 91 -11.45 -22.30 -3.98
N ALA A 92 -11.85 -22.78 -5.16
CA ALA A 92 -11.03 -23.64 -6.00
C ALA A 92 -10.00 -22.82 -6.80
N SER A 93 -8.72 -23.22 -6.70
CA SER A 93 -7.59 -22.45 -7.25
C SER A 93 -7.54 -22.40 -8.77
N ASN A 94 -8.17 -23.33 -9.45
CA ASN A 94 -8.24 -23.40 -10.91
C ASN A 94 -9.59 -23.01 -11.51
N ALA A 95 -10.51 -22.50 -10.70
CA ALA A 95 -11.83 -22.10 -11.17
C ALA A 95 -11.77 -20.86 -12.08
N LYS A 96 -12.53 -20.91 -13.17
CA LYS A 96 -12.58 -19.88 -14.20
C LYS A 96 -14.02 -19.51 -14.54
N ASP A 97 -14.22 -18.28 -15.00
CA ASP A 97 -15.45 -17.86 -15.63
C ASP A 97 -15.56 -18.37 -17.08
N GLU A 98 -16.68 -18.06 -17.76
CA GLU A 98 -16.91 -18.42 -19.15
C GLU A 98 -15.93 -17.76 -20.14
N SER A 99 -15.30 -16.67 -19.73
CA SER A 99 -14.28 -15.95 -20.49
C SER A 99 -12.86 -16.47 -20.25
N GLY A 100 -12.69 -17.43 -19.35
CA GLY A 100 -11.40 -18.02 -18.96
C GLY A 100 -10.63 -17.24 -17.90
N ASN A 101 -11.21 -16.18 -17.30
CA ASN A 101 -10.58 -15.44 -16.22
C ASN A 101 -10.69 -16.21 -14.90
N SER A 102 -9.69 -16.09 -14.05
CA SER A 102 -9.73 -16.70 -12.72
C SER A 102 -10.84 -16.08 -11.87
N ILE A 103 -11.70 -16.94 -11.32
CA ILE A 103 -12.67 -16.59 -10.29
C ILE A 103 -12.21 -17.05 -8.90
N TYR A 104 -10.97 -17.52 -8.80
CA TYR A 104 -10.35 -17.89 -7.53
C TYR A 104 -10.25 -16.66 -6.62
N TYR A 105 -10.82 -16.75 -5.43
CA TYR A 105 -10.99 -15.60 -4.54
C TYR A 105 -9.67 -14.85 -4.24
N ARG A 106 -8.56 -15.57 -4.15
CA ARG A 106 -7.24 -14.98 -3.90
C ARG A 106 -6.78 -14.12 -5.07
N ASP A 107 -6.92 -14.60 -6.28
CA ASP A 107 -6.54 -13.88 -7.50
C ASP A 107 -7.47 -12.68 -7.73
N VAL A 108 -8.78 -12.89 -7.50
CA VAL A 108 -9.78 -11.82 -7.65
C VAL A 108 -9.49 -10.68 -6.67
N LEU A 109 -9.23 -10.97 -5.39
CA LEU A 109 -8.90 -9.93 -4.43
C LEU A 109 -7.53 -9.30 -4.71
N TYR A 110 -6.54 -10.08 -5.11
CA TYR A 110 -5.23 -9.56 -5.46
C TYR A 110 -5.30 -8.51 -6.59
N ASN A 111 -6.08 -8.79 -7.62
CA ASN A 111 -6.18 -7.94 -8.80
C ASN A 111 -7.16 -6.77 -8.62
N ASN A 112 -8.27 -6.97 -7.90
CA ASN A 112 -9.38 -6.03 -7.90
C ASN A 112 -9.62 -5.31 -6.56
N SER A 113 -9.18 -5.87 -5.42
CA SER A 113 -9.35 -5.18 -4.14
C SER A 113 -8.35 -4.03 -4.01
N ARG A 114 -8.79 -2.91 -3.50
CA ARG A 114 -7.94 -1.76 -3.12
C ARG A 114 -7.54 -1.80 -1.65
N TRP A 115 -8.17 -2.63 -0.84
CA TRP A 115 -8.09 -2.54 0.61
C TRP A 115 -7.49 -3.77 1.29
N ALA A 116 -7.61 -4.95 0.69
CA ALA A 116 -7.17 -6.17 1.34
C ALA A 116 -6.40 -7.13 0.42
N TYR A 117 -5.48 -7.86 1.04
CA TYR A 117 -4.81 -9.04 0.45
C TYR A 117 -5.27 -10.30 1.16
N VAL A 118 -5.28 -11.40 0.43
CA VAL A 118 -5.41 -12.74 0.99
C VAL A 118 -4.02 -13.30 1.31
N MET A 119 -3.73 -13.51 2.57
CA MET A 119 -2.41 -13.96 3.04
C MET A 119 -2.34 -15.46 3.26
N GLY A 120 -3.46 -16.10 3.48
CA GLY A 120 -3.57 -17.53 3.74
C GLY A 120 -4.97 -18.06 3.48
N HIS A 121 -5.16 -19.33 3.75
CA HIS A 121 -6.46 -19.98 3.64
C HIS A 121 -7.10 -20.18 5.00
N ASN A 122 -8.39 -19.93 5.10
CA ASN A 122 -9.16 -20.18 6.32
C ASN A 122 -9.36 -21.66 6.61
N SER A 123 -9.17 -22.49 5.60
CA SER A 123 -9.26 -23.96 5.68
C SER A 123 -8.20 -24.58 4.79
N ALA A 124 -7.70 -25.75 5.15
CA ALA A 124 -6.76 -26.52 4.35
C ALA A 124 -7.31 -26.93 2.96
N SER A 125 -8.64 -26.96 2.82
CA SER A 125 -9.30 -27.28 1.55
C SER A 125 -9.46 -26.10 0.61
N TRP A 126 -9.24 -24.88 1.08
CA TRP A 126 -9.27 -23.71 0.22
C TRP A 126 -7.99 -23.63 -0.62
N GLY A 127 -8.12 -23.23 -1.86
CA GLY A 127 -6.99 -23.14 -2.76
C GLY A 127 -6.54 -24.48 -3.33
N THR A 128 -7.27 -25.58 -3.12
CA THR A 128 -7.11 -26.81 -3.88
C THR A 128 -7.75 -26.69 -5.26
N ALA A 129 -7.41 -27.59 -6.17
CA ALA A 129 -8.04 -27.62 -7.50
C ALA A 129 -9.52 -27.99 -7.41
N ALA A 130 -10.31 -27.66 -8.44
CA ALA A 130 -11.75 -27.86 -8.46
C ALA A 130 -12.21 -29.33 -8.43
N ASP A 131 -11.32 -30.27 -8.74
CA ASP A 131 -11.53 -31.72 -8.60
C ASP A 131 -11.42 -32.20 -7.15
N ALA A 132 -10.85 -31.40 -6.26
CA ALA A 132 -10.81 -31.67 -4.83
C ALA A 132 -12.07 -31.12 -4.13
N THR A 133 -12.48 -31.76 -3.04
CA THR A 133 -13.62 -31.31 -2.25
C THR A 133 -13.27 -29.99 -1.54
N SER A 134 -13.92 -28.90 -1.92
CA SER A 134 -13.73 -27.58 -1.31
C SER A 134 -14.47 -27.45 0.02
N ALA A 135 -14.19 -28.32 0.97
CA ALA A 135 -14.80 -28.25 2.29
C ALA A 135 -14.49 -26.90 2.97
N TYR A 136 -15.38 -26.46 3.83
CA TYR A 136 -15.40 -25.10 4.32
C TYR A 136 -15.56 -25.05 5.85
N VAL A 137 -14.79 -24.19 6.51
CA VAL A 137 -14.84 -23.96 7.96
C VAL A 137 -14.52 -22.49 8.29
N GLY A 138 -15.26 -21.88 9.19
CA GLY A 138 -14.84 -20.65 9.85
C GLY A 138 -15.48 -19.35 9.37
N GLU A 139 -16.76 -19.38 8.97
CA GLU A 139 -17.53 -18.15 8.76
C GLU A 139 -17.84 -17.43 10.07
N THR A 140 -17.90 -16.11 9.99
CA THR A 140 -18.48 -15.28 11.03
C THR A 140 -19.55 -14.38 10.42
N SER A 141 -20.73 -14.34 11.04
CA SER A 141 -21.86 -13.53 10.53
C SER A 141 -21.54 -12.05 10.40
N ASN A 142 -20.61 -11.54 11.20
CA ASN A 142 -20.30 -10.12 11.31
C ASN A 142 -18.90 -9.74 10.79
N GLY A 143 -18.13 -10.72 10.30
CA GLY A 143 -16.79 -10.51 9.78
C GLY A 143 -15.68 -10.38 10.85
N ILE A 144 -14.45 -10.33 10.38
CA ILE A 144 -13.22 -10.25 11.17
C ILE A 144 -12.58 -8.88 10.96
N GLN A 145 -12.44 -8.12 12.03
CA GLN A 145 -11.77 -6.82 11.99
C GLN A 145 -10.25 -7.01 11.97
N PHE A 146 -9.57 -6.18 11.18
CA PHE A 146 -8.13 -6.13 11.19
C PHE A 146 -7.63 -5.43 12.46
N VAL A 147 -6.53 -5.90 12.97
CA VAL A 147 -5.93 -5.41 14.22
C VAL A 147 -4.41 -5.34 14.09
N GLN A 148 -3.75 -4.71 15.07
CA GLN A 148 -2.28 -4.62 15.17
C GLN A 148 -1.61 -3.72 14.12
N GLY A 149 -2.37 -2.94 13.36
CA GLY A 149 -1.79 -1.88 12.57
C GLY A 149 -1.31 -0.75 13.49
N THR A 150 -0.08 -0.33 13.34
CA THR A 150 0.52 0.79 14.08
C THR A 150 1.23 1.72 13.13
N ASP A 151 1.10 3.02 13.38
CA ASP A 151 1.87 4.03 12.68
C ASP A 151 3.16 4.29 13.45
N ALA A 152 4.26 4.26 12.74
CA ALA A 152 5.56 4.59 13.29
C ALA A 152 6.30 5.50 12.32
N ALA A 153 6.98 6.52 12.84
CA ALA A 153 7.92 7.29 12.04
C ALA A 153 9.07 6.37 11.60
N PRO A 154 9.43 6.37 10.31
CA PRO A 154 10.56 5.56 9.84
C PRO A 154 11.86 6.10 10.46
N THR A 155 12.75 5.20 10.82
CA THR A 155 14.11 5.57 11.19
C THR A 155 14.92 5.91 9.94
N ASP A 156 16.04 6.65 10.09
CA ASP A 156 16.95 6.93 8.97
C ASP A 156 17.41 5.65 8.26
N ALA A 157 17.66 4.57 9.00
CA ALA A 157 18.04 3.28 8.43
C ALA A 157 16.94 2.70 7.52
N ASN A 158 15.67 2.83 7.92
CA ASN A 158 14.53 2.39 7.10
C ASN A 158 14.42 3.22 5.82
N VAL A 159 14.61 4.53 5.93
CA VAL A 159 14.56 5.46 4.79
C VAL A 159 15.72 5.18 3.83
N ILE A 160 16.94 4.97 4.33
CA ILE A 160 18.11 4.59 3.53
C ILE A 160 17.87 3.27 2.79
N THR A 161 17.29 2.27 3.47
CA THR A 161 16.93 1.00 2.85
C THR A 161 15.90 1.19 1.73
N ALA A 162 14.95 2.09 1.90
CA ALA A 162 13.97 2.42 0.86
C ALA A 162 14.65 3.10 -0.35
N TYR A 163 15.54 4.08 -0.12
CA TYR A 163 16.28 4.72 -1.21
C TYR A 163 17.24 3.75 -1.95
N ALA A 164 17.75 2.73 -1.28
CA ALA A 164 18.60 1.72 -1.92
C ALA A 164 17.89 0.95 -3.07
N GLN A 165 16.56 0.93 -3.08
CA GLN A 165 15.78 0.36 -4.19
C GLN A 165 15.98 1.13 -5.51
N PHE A 166 16.38 2.38 -5.43
CA PHE A 166 16.69 3.23 -6.58
C PHE A 166 18.16 3.18 -7.02
N ALA A 167 18.99 2.36 -6.39
CA ALA A 167 20.41 2.30 -6.70
C ALA A 167 20.72 1.68 -8.08
N ALA A 168 19.88 0.75 -8.55
CA ALA A 168 20.04 0.08 -9.83
C ALA A 168 19.32 0.84 -10.96
N SER A 169 20.08 1.49 -11.83
CA SER A 169 19.54 2.25 -12.98
C SER A 169 18.82 1.37 -14.00
N GLU A 170 19.20 0.09 -14.09
CA GLU A 170 18.57 -0.88 -15.00
C GLU A 170 17.15 -1.27 -14.56
N ASN A 171 16.86 -1.17 -13.27
CA ASN A 171 15.56 -1.62 -12.72
C ASN A 171 14.57 -0.48 -12.56
N VAL A 172 15.06 0.73 -12.30
CA VAL A 172 14.21 1.89 -11.99
C VAL A 172 14.72 3.12 -12.71
N ASP A 173 13.90 3.67 -13.59
CA ASP A 173 14.18 4.94 -14.29
C ASP A 173 13.74 6.12 -13.42
N VAL A 174 14.70 6.91 -12.95
CA VAL A 174 14.47 8.16 -12.20
C VAL A 174 15.45 9.23 -12.63
N SER A 175 15.00 10.46 -12.82
CA SER A 175 15.82 11.60 -13.19
C SER A 175 16.08 12.55 -12.01
N LEU A 176 15.14 12.67 -11.08
CA LEU A 176 15.21 13.60 -9.96
C LEU A 176 14.91 12.84 -8.66
N VAL A 177 15.79 12.96 -7.66
CA VAL A 177 15.64 12.35 -6.34
C VAL A 177 15.65 13.43 -5.27
N MET A 178 14.61 13.52 -4.46
CA MET A 178 14.47 14.52 -3.42
C MET A 178 14.61 13.86 -2.05
N THR A 179 15.40 14.45 -1.15
CA THR A 179 15.59 13.90 0.20
C THR A 179 14.49 14.28 1.19
N GLY A 180 13.61 15.21 0.82
CA GLY A 180 12.65 15.76 1.78
C GLY A 180 13.35 16.43 2.97
N GLY A 181 12.76 16.31 4.15
CA GLY A 181 13.27 16.89 5.39
C GLY A 181 14.09 15.92 6.27
N HIS A 182 14.63 14.86 5.69
CA HIS A 182 15.39 13.85 6.42
C HIS A 182 16.78 14.33 6.88
N SER A 183 17.45 13.52 7.70
CA SER A 183 18.75 13.80 8.28
C SER A 183 19.88 13.86 7.25
N ALA A 184 21.04 14.35 7.70
CA ALA A 184 22.27 14.36 6.90
C ALA A 184 22.71 12.95 6.47
N ALA A 185 22.45 11.92 7.29
CA ALA A 185 22.80 10.55 6.95
C ALA A 185 22.00 10.04 5.73
N VAL A 186 20.71 10.34 5.68
CA VAL A 186 19.86 10.04 4.51
C VAL A 186 20.32 10.84 3.30
N ALA A 187 20.60 12.15 3.47
CA ALA A 187 21.06 13.01 2.39
C ALA A 187 22.39 12.51 1.78
N CYS A 188 23.37 12.11 2.62
CA CYS A 188 24.61 11.50 2.17
C CYS A 188 24.39 10.23 1.35
N ASN A 189 23.48 9.37 1.80
CA ASN A 189 23.18 8.12 1.10
C ASN A 189 22.58 8.39 -0.29
N VAL A 190 21.58 9.28 -0.36
CA VAL A 190 20.92 9.65 -1.64
C VAL A 190 21.93 10.31 -2.58
N MET A 191 22.79 11.20 -2.08
CA MET A 191 23.86 11.81 -2.85
C MET A 191 24.85 10.76 -3.39
N GLY A 192 25.17 9.72 -2.60
CA GLY A 192 25.99 8.59 -3.02
C GLY A 192 25.34 7.77 -4.15
N ILE A 193 24.04 7.51 -4.05
CA ILE A 193 23.26 6.82 -5.10
C ILE A 193 23.34 7.64 -6.41
N ALA A 194 23.02 8.94 -6.38
CA ALA A 194 23.06 9.79 -7.57
C ALA A 194 24.47 9.85 -8.18
N GLY A 195 25.52 9.96 -7.36
CA GLY A 195 26.91 9.97 -7.80
C GLY A 195 27.38 8.66 -8.42
N THR A 196 26.81 7.53 -8.02
CA THR A 196 27.08 6.21 -8.60
C THR A 196 26.31 6.00 -9.90
N ARG A 197 25.03 6.32 -9.91
CA ARG A 197 24.15 6.17 -11.07
C ARG A 197 24.54 7.11 -12.22
N ARG A 198 24.75 8.40 -11.93
CA ARG A 198 25.07 9.48 -12.88
C ARG A 198 24.00 9.75 -13.95
N ASP A 199 22.82 9.21 -13.79
CA ASP A 199 21.64 9.40 -14.65
C ASP A 199 20.50 10.15 -13.95
N CYS A 200 20.73 10.56 -12.70
CA CYS A 200 19.78 11.33 -11.90
C CYS A 200 20.49 12.41 -11.07
N ILE A 201 19.72 13.40 -10.60
CA ILE A 201 20.19 14.48 -9.74
C ILE A 201 19.48 14.39 -8.38
N ALA A 202 20.27 14.45 -7.31
CA ALA A 202 19.78 14.51 -5.93
C ALA A 202 19.56 15.95 -5.49
N PHE A 203 18.39 16.25 -4.93
CA PHE A 203 18.03 17.55 -4.36
C PHE A 203 17.99 17.44 -2.84
N LEU A 204 18.79 18.25 -2.17
CA LEU A 204 19.02 18.20 -0.73
C LEU A 204 18.60 19.51 -0.08
N SER A 205 18.08 19.45 1.14
CA SER A 205 17.88 20.60 2.01
C SER A 205 18.56 20.36 3.36
N PRO A 206 19.05 21.39 4.05
CA PRO A 206 19.46 21.25 5.44
C PRO A 206 18.26 20.89 6.31
N THR A 207 18.49 20.40 7.52
CA THR A 207 17.37 20.11 8.44
C THR A 207 16.66 21.39 8.87
N LEU A 208 15.40 21.30 9.24
CA LEU A 208 14.65 22.45 9.77
C LEU A 208 15.35 23.09 10.97
N ALA A 209 15.96 22.29 11.84
CA ALA A 209 16.72 22.77 12.98
C ALA A 209 17.93 23.63 12.59
N ASN A 210 18.59 23.33 11.46
CA ASN A 210 19.68 24.17 10.95
C ASN A 210 19.18 25.53 10.45
N VAL A 211 18.02 25.54 9.78
CA VAL A 211 17.43 26.77 9.22
C VAL A 211 16.87 27.69 10.32
N GLN A 212 16.37 27.09 11.40
CA GLN A 212 15.80 27.81 12.55
C GLN A 212 16.81 28.03 13.70
N ALA A 213 18.10 27.73 13.49
CA ALA A 213 19.12 27.96 14.48
C ALA A 213 19.30 29.48 14.80
N ALA A 214 19.87 29.77 15.95
CA ALA A 214 20.17 31.17 16.32
C ALA A 214 21.11 31.86 15.31
N ASP A 215 22.05 31.10 14.72
CA ASP A 215 22.85 31.50 13.57
C ASP A 215 22.65 30.50 12.43
N PRO A 216 21.64 30.69 11.56
CA PRO A 216 21.35 29.80 10.46
C PRO A 216 22.48 29.66 9.46
N THR A 217 23.23 30.74 9.21
CA THR A 217 24.34 30.73 8.25
C THR A 217 25.43 29.76 8.65
N THR A 218 25.91 29.86 9.89
CA THR A 218 26.90 28.93 10.43
C THR A 218 26.36 27.51 10.51
N ALA A 219 25.11 27.33 10.90
CA ALA A 219 24.49 26.01 11.01
C ALA A 219 24.38 25.31 9.64
N ILE A 220 23.99 26.03 8.58
CA ILE A 220 23.87 25.49 7.22
C ILE A 220 25.24 25.17 6.63
N VAL A 221 26.22 26.05 6.84
CA VAL A 221 27.61 25.81 6.43
C VAL A 221 28.18 24.57 7.12
N ASN A 222 27.94 24.43 8.43
CA ASN A 222 28.35 23.24 9.18
C ASN A 222 27.61 21.96 8.70
N TYR A 223 26.33 22.05 8.37
CA TYR A 223 25.60 20.96 7.76
C TYR A 223 26.25 20.50 6.46
N ARG A 224 26.61 21.45 5.56
CA ARG A 224 27.31 21.18 4.30
C ARG A 224 28.70 20.55 4.53
N ASN A 225 29.49 21.12 5.41
CA ASN A 225 30.87 20.71 5.59
C ASN A 225 31.03 19.44 6.45
N ASN A 226 30.28 19.33 7.53
CA ASN A 226 30.39 18.23 8.50
C ASN A 226 29.27 17.22 8.32
N GLY A 227 28.02 17.66 8.16
CA GLY A 227 26.86 16.80 8.02
C GLY A 227 26.88 15.98 6.73
N LEU A 228 27.22 16.62 5.60
CA LEU A 228 27.40 15.95 4.32
C LEU A 228 28.83 15.48 4.07
N SER A 229 29.65 15.38 5.12
CA SER A 229 31.05 14.89 5.08
C SER A 229 31.92 15.61 4.06
N ASN A 230 31.61 16.88 3.78
CA ASN A 230 32.33 17.73 2.81
C ASN A 230 32.49 17.07 1.41
N VAL A 231 31.59 16.16 1.05
CA VAL A 231 31.63 15.47 -0.25
C VAL A 231 31.27 16.45 -1.36
N SER A 232 32.07 16.51 -2.42
CA SER A 232 31.75 17.20 -3.66
C SER A 232 31.19 16.22 -4.67
N ASN A 233 29.98 16.49 -5.15
CA ASN A 233 29.28 15.63 -6.09
C ASN A 233 28.53 16.50 -7.11
N SER A 234 28.87 16.35 -8.40
CA SER A 234 28.22 17.09 -9.49
C SER A 234 26.77 16.62 -9.79
N PHE A 235 26.35 15.51 -9.20
CA PHE A 235 24.99 14.98 -9.34
C PHE A 235 24.11 15.28 -8.12
N ALA A 236 24.50 16.28 -7.32
CA ALA A 236 23.72 16.71 -6.16
C ALA A 236 23.66 18.22 -6.05
N VAL A 237 22.49 18.75 -5.73
CA VAL A 237 22.22 20.17 -5.51
C VAL A 237 21.66 20.33 -4.10
N MET A 238 22.19 21.26 -3.32
CA MET A 238 21.68 21.61 -2.00
C MET A 238 21.11 23.03 -2.03
N ASP A 239 19.85 23.17 -1.64
CA ASP A 239 19.27 24.46 -1.28
C ASP A 239 19.58 24.83 0.18
N SER A 240 19.17 26.02 0.62
CA SER A 240 19.48 26.51 1.96
C SER A 240 18.23 26.78 2.81
N ASN A 241 17.03 26.44 2.35
CA ASN A 241 15.85 26.99 2.98
C ASN A 241 14.67 26.00 3.12
N TRP A 242 13.73 26.40 3.97
CA TRP A 242 12.42 25.82 4.14
C TRP A 242 11.37 26.90 3.99
N LYS A 243 10.20 26.56 3.49
CA LYS A 243 9.04 27.44 3.38
C LYS A 243 7.95 27.00 4.37
N TYR A 244 7.25 27.99 4.92
CA TYR A 244 6.07 27.76 5.75
C TYR A 244 4.85 27.96 4.90
N MET A 245 4.08 26.90 4.64
CA MET A 245 2.92 26.96 3.75
C MET A 245 1.73 26.22 4.32
N TYR A 246 0.56 26.59 3.84
CA TYR A 246 -0.71 26.00 4.23
C TYR A 246 -0.95 24.68 3.49
N ASP A 247 -1.19 23.62 4.26
CA ASP A 247 -1.65 22.32 3.80
C ASP A 247 -3.17 22.29 3.80
N LYS A 248 -3.77 22.54 2.66
CA LYS A 248 -5.23 22.62 2.50
C LYS A 248 -5.98 21.30 2.75
N TYR A 249 -5.29 20.17 2.72
CA TYR A 249 -5.90 18.86 2.93
C TYR A 249 -6.06 18.51 4.40
N ASN A 250 -5.15 19.03 5.25
CA ASN A 250 -5.15 18.79 6.68
C ASN A 250 -5.52 20.04 7.50
N ASP A 251 -5.79 21.18 6.83
CA ASP A 251 -6.14 22.48 7.46
C ASP A 251 -5.07 22.95 8.47
N ILE A 252 -3.79 22.81 8.14
CA ILE A 252 -2.68 23.22 8.99
C ILE A 252 -1.56 23.87 8.19
N TYR A 253 -0.76 24.69 8.85
CA TYR A 253 0.48 25.21 8.29
C TYR A 253 1.65 24.27 8.61
N ARG A 254 2.50 24.01 7.61
CA ARG A 254 3.67 23.14 7.74
C ARG A 254 4.92 23.80 7.20
N TRP A 255 6.05 23.49 7.83
CA TRP A 255 7.36 23.74 7.25
C TRP A 255 7.68 22.64 6.24
N ILE A 256 8.10 23.05 5.03
CA ILE A 256 8.41 22.15 3.92
C ILE A 256 9.78 22.53 3.37
N PRO A 257 10.71 21.57 3.18
CA PRO A 257 12.01 21.83 2.59
C PRO A 257 11.89 22.24 1.11
N CYS A 258 12.76 23.12 0.64
CA CYS A 258 12.69 23.66 -0.71
C CYS A 258 13.25 22.72 -1.80
N ASN A 259 13.84 21.57 -1.43
CA ASN A 259 14.39 20.63 -2.42
C ASN A 259 13.36 20.17 -3.47
N GLY A 260 12.10 20.00 -3.07
CA GLY A 260 11.01 19.66 -4.00
C GLY A 260 10.71 20.79 -4.99
N ASP A 261 10.75 22.05 -4.55
CA ASP A 261 10.53 23.21 -5.43
C ASP A 261 11.68 23.37 -6.43
N VAL A 262 12.92 23.19 -5.97
CA VAL A 262 14.11 23.27 -6.84
C VAL A 262 14.08 22.15 -7.88
N ALA A 263 13.73 20.94 -7.49
CA ALA A 263 13.53 19.83 -8.42
C ALA A 263 12.41 20.13 -9.44
N GLY A 264 11.31 20.73 -8.98
CA GLY A 264 10.21 21.17 -9.84
C GLY A 264 10.62 22.24 -10.85
N LEU A 265 11.45 23.20 -10.43
CA LEU A 265 12.01 24.19 -11.34
C LEU A 265 12.93 23.56 -12.39
N CYS A 266 13.76 22.59 -12.02
CA CYS A 266 14.56 21.84 -12.98
C CYS A 266 13.70 21.12 -14.01
N ALA A 267 12.63 20.42 -13.58
CA ALA A 267 11.71 19.75 -14.48
C ALA A 267 10.97 20.74 -15.39
N GLN A 268 10.63 21.93 -14.89
CA GLN A 268 10.02 22.99 -15.70
C GLN A 268 10.99 23.54 -16.74
N THR A 269 12.24 23.78 -16.37
CA THR A 269 13.29 24.28 -17.27
C THR A 269 13.56 23.27 -18.39
N ASP A 270 13.60 21.98 -18.07
CA ASP A 270 13.81 20.91 -19.05
C ASP A 270 12.68 20.83 -20.10
N ARG A 271 11.44 21.13 -19.69
CA ARG A 271 10.30 21.25 -20.61
C ARG A 271 10.35 22.49 -21.49
N CYS A 272 11.09 23.51 -21.09
CA CYS A 272 11.11 24.81 -21.74
C CYS A 272 12.44 25.02 -22.47
N LEU A 273 12.62 24.30 -23.59
CA LEU A 273 13.80 24.37 -24.48
C LEU A 273 14.10 25.77 -25.08
N LEU A 274 13.35 26.79 -24.68
CA LEU A 274 13.45 28.15 -25.23
C LEU A 274 14.49 29.07 -24.54
N TYR A 275 15.20 28.56 -23.53
CA TYR A 275 16.15 29.37 -22.73
C TYR A 275 17.59 28.82 -22.73
N THR A 276 17.97 28.14 -23.75
CA THR A 276 19.38 27.77 -23.98
C THR A 276 20.00 28.70 -25.03
#